data_74d2a61be788e60b324c860f9e8a18d2
#
_entry.id   74d2a61be788e60b324c860f9e8a18d2
#
_cell.length_a   1.000
_cell.length_b   1.000
_cell.length_c   1.000
_cell.angle_alpha   90.00
_cell.angle_beta   90.00
_cell.angle_gamma   90.00
#
_symmetry.space_group_name_H-M   'P 1'
#
loop_
_entity.id
_entity.type
_entity.pdbx_description
1 polymer ?
#
loop_
_entity_poly.entity_id
_entity_poly.type
_entity_poly.pdbx_seq_one_letter_code
_entity_poly.pdbx_strand_id
1 'polypeptide(L)'
;GCEEKRVPIDFLSWHRYMRNPWDVQEDADIVETIMKKYGYEGAESHLNEWNYVRGWGTEAFNYSIETIIGMKGAAFTLAAMIVGQNVNKLDMMMYYDARPTGMNGIWDLYLYRPLKTYYSFEAYNKLVEYGTQLETISDDNDIYALGARSANGSTCTLLSYFIEEDEAAKPRTIRITFDSGKEPVAKLLDNSSNFTQVLPLTNCGSNIYELT
;
A
#
# COMPACT_ATOMS: atom_id res chain seq x y z
N GLY A 1 30.71 8.80 13.90
CA GLY A 1 30.64 10.04 14.66
C GLY A 1 29.54 10.15 15.70
N CYS A 2 28.40 9.46 15.56
CA CYS A 2 27.29 9.53 16.55
C CYS A 2 27.55 8.68 17.81
N GLU A 3 28.45 7.73 17.76
CA GLU A 3 28.77 6.83 18.86
C GLU A 3 29.51 7.49 20.03
N GLU A 4 30.35 8.47 19.75
CA GLU A 4 31.17 9.15 20.79
C GLU A 4 30.49 10.39 21.40
N LYS A 5 29.53 11.00 20.70
CA LYS A 5 28.77 12.14 21.18
C LYS A 5 27.33 11.94 20.78
N ARG A 6 26.52 11.35 21.65
CA ARG A 6 25.07 11.23 21.41
C ARG A 6 24.48 12.58 21.09
N VAL A 7 24.29 12.84 19.78
CA VAL A 7 23.55 13.99 19.30
C VAL A 7 22.07 13.63 19.43
N PRO A 8 21.23 14.50 19.99
CA PRO A 8 19.78 14.27 20.03
C PRO A 8 19.24 14.09 18.60
N ILE A 9 18.46 13.04 18.41
CA ILE A 9 17.78 12.75 17.12
C ILE A 9 16.33 12.41 17.47
N ASP A 10 15.38 13.15 16.90
CA ASP A 10 13.95 12.93 17.09
C ASP A 10 13.41 11.92 16.08
N PHE A 11 13.93 11.95 14.87
CA PHE A 11 13.59 11.00 13.81
C PHE A 11 14.76 10.71 12.88
N LEU A 12 14.74 9.54 12.25
CA LEU A 12 15.59 9.17 11.12
C LEU A 12 14.74 9.17 9.85
N SER A 13 15.13 9.98 8.86
CA SER A 13 14.46 9.99 7.56
C SER A 13 15.27 9.20 6.53
N TRP A 14 14.55 8.48 5.67
CA TRP A 14 15.14 7.66 4.64
C TRP A 14 14.23 7.58 3.42
N HIS A 15 14.77 7.12 2.28
CA HIS A 15 14.07 7.05 1.00
C HIS A 15 14.13 5.62 0.46
N ARG A 16 13.07 5.21 -0.23
CA ARG A 16 13.06 3.94 -0.96
C ARG A 16 12.25 4.04 -2.25
N TYR A 17 12.91 3.85 -3.37
CA TYR A 17 12.26 3.54 -4.63
C TYR A 17 12.38 2.05 -4.89
N MET A 18 11.27 1.37 -5.13
CA MET A 18 11.20 -0.08 -5.10
C MET A 18 10.24 -0.63 -6.15
N ARG A 19 10.41 -1.87 -6.51
CA ARG A 19 9.49 -2.61 -7.39
C ARG A 19 8.64 -3.65 -6.67
N ASN A 20 9.00 -3.99 -5.43
CA ASN A 20 8.27 -4.94 -4.60
C ASN A 20 7.74 -4.22 -3.35
N PRO A 21 6.42 -4.25 -3.07
CA PRO A 21 5.86 -3.65 -1.86
C PRO A 21 6.47 -4.18 -0.55
N TRP A 22 6.91 -5.44 -0.52
CA TRP A 22 7.56 -6.04 0.67
C TRP A 22 8.91 -5.42 1.03
N ASP A 23 9.56 -4.72 0.10
CA ASP A 23 10.79 -3.99 0.38
C ASP A 23 10.60 -2.93 1.48
N VAL A 24 9.37 -2.43 1.70
CA VAL A 24 9.05 -1.49 2.80
C VAL A 24 9.36 -2.14 4.15
N GLN A 25 8.95 -3.39 4.35
CA GLN A 25 9.21 -4.10 5.60
C GLN A 25 10.68 -4.43 5.76
N GLU A 26 11.32 -4.96 4.70
CA GLU A 26 12.74 -5.33 4.75
C GLU A 26 13.63 -4.16 5.13
N ASP A 27 13.41 -2.99 4.50
CA ASP A 27 14.20 -1.80 4.78
C ASP A 27 13.87 -1.18 6.14
N ALA A 28 12.62 -1.20 6.57
CA ALA A 28 12.24 -0.73 7.90
C ALA A 28 12.90 -1.58 9.01
N ASP A 29 12.98 -2.90 8.83
CA ASP A 29 13.68 -3.81 9.75
C ASP A 29 15.19 -3.51 9.81
N ILE A 30 15.80 -3.17 8.66
CA ILE A 30 17.20 -2.72 8.60
C ILE A 30 17.37 -1.39 9.36
N VAL A 31 16.49 -0.42 9.11
CA VAL A 31 16.52 0.89 9.76
C VAL A 31 16.35 0.72 11.28
N GLU A 32 15.39 -0.08 11.73
CA GLU A 32 15.18 -0.37 13.15
C GLU A 32 16.44 -0.99 13.78
N THR A 33 17.07 -1.93 13.10
CA THR A 33 18.32 -2.58 13.56
C THR A 33 19.44 -1.55 13.72
N ILE A 34 19.58 -0.64 12.76
CA ILE A 34 20.58 0.45 12.83
C ILE A 34 20.25 1.38 13.99
N MET A 35 19.00 1.80 14.15
CA MET A 35 18.59 2.68 15.23
C MET A 35 18.86 2.06 16.61
N LYS A 36 18.53 0.78 16.81
CA LYS A 36 18.83 0.02 18.03
C LYS A 36 20.33 -0.06 18.29
N LYS A 37 21.12 -0.38 17.27
CA LYS A 37 22.60 -0.50 17.39
C LYS A 37 23.23 0.80 17.90
N TYR A 38 22.71 1.95 17.53
CA TYR A 38 23.25 3.26 17.92
C TYR A 38 22.50 3.92 19.09
N GLY A 39 21.52 3.25 19.69
CA GLY A 39 20.78 3.71 20.87
C GLY A 39 19.75 4.80 20.54
N TYR A 40 19.14 4.75 19.34
CA TYR A 40 18.09 5.64 18.88
C TYR A 40 16.74 4.95 18.67
N GLU A 41 16.51 3.85 19.34
CA GLU A 41 15.26 3.09 19.29
C GLU A 41 14.01 3.89 19.66
N GLY A 42 14.19 4.99 20.41
CA GLY A 42 13.12 5.94 20.78
C GLY A 42 12.81 7.00 19.71
N ALA A 43 13.69 7.19 18.71
CA ALA A 43 13.43 8.13 17.63
C ALA A 43 12.43 7.55 16.62
N GLU A 44 11.72 8.42 15.88
CA GLU A 44 10.80 8.00 14.82
C GLU A 44 11.55 7.58 13.55
N SER A 45 10.93 6.71 12.75
CA SER A 45 11.43 6.27 11.43
C SER A 45 10.52 6.79 10.33
N HIS A 46 11.05 7.66 9.45
CA HIS A 46 10.29 8.29 8.39
C HIS A 46 10.75 7.84 7.02
N LEU A 47 9.96 7.04 6.32
CA LEU A 47 10.10 6.80 4.89
C LEU A 47 9.48 8.00 4.16
N ASN A 48 10.25 9.08 4.09
CA ASN A 48 9.73 10.37 3.64
C ASN A 48 9.84 10.61 2.12
N GLU A 49 10.27 9.60 1.36
CA GLU A 49 10.24 9.60 -0.10
C GLU A 49 10.20 8.17 -0.61
N TRP A 50 9.12 7.78 -1.27
CA TRP A 50 8.96 6.46 -1.87
C TRP A 50 8.04 6.47 -3.09
N ASN A 51 8.31 5.57 -4.02
CA ASN A 51 7.45 5.29 -5.16
C ASN A 51 7.89 3.98 -5.83
N TYR A 52 7.09 3.54 -6.84
CA TYR A 52 7.48 2.45 -7.71
C TYR A 52 8.61 2.87 -8.65
N VAL A 53 9.71 2.12 -8.64
CA VAL A 53 10.78 2.21 -9.63
C VAL A 53 11.38 0.83 -9.89
N ARG A 54 11.22 0.33 -11.12
CA ARG A 54 11.79 -0.95 -11.55
C ARG A 54 13.31 -0.87 -11.67
N GLY A 55 13.85 0.29 -12.03
CA GLY A 55 15.28 0.56 -12.15
C GLY A 55 15.56 1.96 -12.69
N TRP A 56 16.81 2.38 -12.58
CA TRP A 56 17.27 3.72 -12.94
C TRP A 56 17.88 3.81 -14.35
N GLY A 57 18.05 2.70 -15.07
CA GLY A 57 18.40 2.70 -16.48
C GLY A 57 17.24 3.23 -17.33
N THR A 58 17.53 3.81 -18.49
CA THR A 58 16.55 4.54 -19.32
C THR A 58 15.28 3.73 -19.59
N GLU A 59 15.39 2.49 -20.01
CA GLU A 59 14.26 1.62 -20.33
C GLU A 59 13.43 1.30 -19.07
N ALA A 60 14.08 0.85 -17.99
CA ALA A 60 13.42 0.51 -16.73
C ALA A 60 12.79 1.73 -16.05
N PHE A 61 13.42 2.89 -16.18
CA PHE A 61 12.87 4.13 -15.64
C PHE A 61 11.66 4.61 -16.44
N ASN A 62 11.69 4.56 -17.76
CA ASN A 62 10.54 4.89 -18.60
C ASN A 62 9.36 3.96 -18.29
N TYR A 63 9.61 2.66 -18.19
CA TYR A 63 8.59 1.70 -17.74
C TYR A 63 8.01 2.09 -16.37
N SER A 64 8.85 2.54 -15.44
CA SER A 64 8.39 2.95 -14.11
C SER A 64 7.47 4.16 -14.17
N ILE A 65 7.80 5.18 -14.97
CA ILE A 65 6.97 6.38 -15.15
C ILE A 65 5.60 6.02 -15.75
N GLU A 66 5.58 5.14 -16.77
CA GLU A 66 4.33 4.66 -17.37
C GLU A 66 3.50 3.82 -16.37
N THR A 67 4.15 3.02 -15.53
CA THR A 67 3.51 2.22 -14.49
C THR A 67 2.86 3.10 -13.43
N ILE A 68 3.55 4.11 -12.92
CA ILE A 68 3.09 4.97 -11.82
C ILE A 68 1.75 5.64 -12.15
N ILE A 69 1.53 6.03 -13.40
CA ILE A 69 0.28 6.71 -13.82
C ILE A 69 -0.89 5.75 -14.07
N GLY A 70 -0.65 4.43 -14.07
CA GLY A 70 -1.63 3.40 -14.42
C GLY A 70 -2.17 2.60 -13.24
N MET A 71 -2.94 1.56 -13.57
CA MET A 71 -3.53 0.67 -12.57
C MET A 71 -2.48 -0.11 -11.78
N LYS A 72 -1.39 -0.54 -12.43
CA LYS A 72 -0.29 -1.24 -11.74
C LYS A 72 0.35 -0.37 -10.66
N GLY A 73 0.56 0.93 -10.95
CA GLY A 73 1.04 1.90 -9.96
C GLY A 73 0.07 2.10 -8.80
N ALA A 74 -1.24 2.13 -9.08
CA ALA A 74 -2.26 2.21 -8.04
C ALA A 74 -2.27 0.96 -7.13
N ALA A 75 -2.18 -0.23 -7.72
CA ALA A 75 -2.11 -1.49 -6.98
C ALA A 75 -0.83 -1.57 -6.13
N PHE A 76 0.33 -1.20 -6.72
CA PHE A 76 1.59 -1.10 -5.98
C PHE A 76 1.48 -0.15 -4.79
N THR A 77 0.94 1.06 -5.02
CA THR A 77 0.84 2.09 -3.98
C THR A 77 -0.02 1.61 -2.81
N LEU A 78 -1.18 1.00 -3.10
CA LEU A 78 -2.03 0.44 -2.05
C LEU A 78 -1.34 -0.70 -1.32
N ALA A 79 -0.68 -1.62 -2.04
CA ALA A 79 0.07 -2.72 -1.46
C ALA A 79 1.19 -2.23 -0.53
N ALA A 80 1.99 -1.23 -0.97
CA ALA A 80 3.04 -0.64 -0.16
C ALA A 80 2.50 0.03 1.12
N MET A 81 1.38 0.75 1.05
CA MET A 81 0.72 1.32 2.23
C MET A 81 0.21 0.24 3.19
N ILE A 82 -0.35 -0.87 2.66
CA ILE A 82 -0.80 -2.02 3.48
C ILE A 82 0.39 -2.66 4.19
N VAL A 83 1.50 -2.90 3.49
CA VAL A 83 2.73 -3.43 4.13
C VAL A 83 3.23 -2.46 5.20
N GLY A 84 3.38 -1.17 4.86
CA GLY A 84 3.87 -0.14 5.78
C GLY A 84 3.03 -0.01 7.05
N GLN A 85 1.71 -0.19 6.96
CA GLN A 85 0.79 -0.16 8.12
C GLN A 85 1.07 -1.28 9.12
N ASN A 86 1.62 -2.41 8.67
CA ASN A 86 1.91 -3.58 9.50
C ASN A 86 3.37 -3.61 10.01
N VAL A 87 4.19 -2.65 9.64
CA VAL A 87 5.59 -2.55 10.09
C VAL A 87 5.68 -1.91 11.46
N ASN A 88 6.41 -2.55 12.37
CA ASN A 88 6.50 -2.11 13.78
C ASN A 88 7.24 -0.77 13.97
N LYS A 89 8.18 -0.43 13.10
CA LYS A 89 9.03 0.76 13.23
C LYS A 89 9.02 1.57 11.95
N LEU A 90 7.85 1.99 11.59
CA LEU A 90 7.63 2.94 10.50
C LEU A 90 6.54 3.91 10.95
N ASP A 91 6.96 5.11 11.35
CA ASP A 91 6.06 6.10 11.93
C ASP A 91 5.43 6.99 10.87
N MET A 92 6.08 7.14 9.70
CA MET A 92 5.60 7.97 8.61
C MET A 92 6.01 7.46 7.24
N MET A 93 5.07 7.51 6.28
CA MET A 93 5.31 7.27 4.86
C MET A 93 4.84 8.47 4.04
N MET A 94 5.72 9.07 3.23
CA MET A 94 5.40 10.19 2.35
C MET A 94 5.64 9.80 0.90
N TYR A 95 4.58 9.72 0.13
CA TYR A 95 4.66 9.37 -1.30
C TYR A 95 5.35 10.46 -2.11
N TYR A 96 6.30 10.11 -2.94
CA TYR A 96 6.93 11.00 -3.90
C TYR A 96 6.45 10.70 -5.33
N ASP A 97 5.61 11.60 -5.92
CA ASP A 97 5.15 12.78 -5.24
C ASP A 97 3.71 13.11 -5.65
N ALA A 98 3.11 14.05 -4.97
CA ALA A 98 1.75 14.51 -5.23
C ALA A 98 1.67 15.70 -6.22
N ARG A 99 2.80 16.23 -6.67
CA ARG A 99 2.85 17.32 -7.67
C ARG A 99 2.58 16.75 -9.07
N PRO A 100 1.95 17.49 -9.98
CA PRO A 100 1.78 17.04 -11.36
C PRO A 100 3.13 17.10 -12.11
N THR A 101 3.96 16.09 -11.89
CA THR A 101 5.31 15.90 -12.46
C THR A 101 5.47 14.48 -12.99
N GLY A 102 6.64 14.14 -13.57
CA GLY A 102 6.90 12.82 -14.13
C GLY A 102 6.87 11.66 -13.12
N MET A 103 7.14 11.91 -11.83
CA MET A 103 7.11 10.88 -10.77
C MET A 103 5.77 10.78 -10.04
N ASN A 104 4.76 11.52 -10.48
CA ASN A 104 3.46 11.52 -9.84
C ASN A 104 2.53 10.46 -10.46
N GLY A 105 1.78 9.76 -9.62
CA GLY A 105 0.70 8.86 -10.04
C GLY A 105 -0.68 9.34 -9.59
N ILE A 106 -0.79 10.53 -8.98
CA ILE A 106 -2.00 11.03 -8.34
C ILE A 106 -2.81 11.91 -9.28
N TRP A 107 -2.12 12.77 -10.06
CA TRP A 107 -2.76 13.77 -10.91
C TRP A 107 -2.30 13.68 -12.36
N ASP A 108 -3.24 13.81 -13.29
CA ASP A 108 -2.90 14.02 -14.69
C ASP A 108 -2.06 15.30 -14.85
N LEU A 109 -0.99 15.20 -15.63
CA LEU A 109 0.00 16.27 -15.77
C LEU A 109 -0.58 17.56 -16.41
N TYR A 110 -1.57 17.42 -17.28
CA TYR A 110 -2.14 18.51 -18.07
C TYR A 110 -3.52 18.94 -17.62
N LEU A 111 -4.36 17.97 -17.27
CA LEU A 111 -5.77 18.19 -16.94
C LEU A 111 -6.02 18.25 -15.44
N TYR A 112 -5.02 17.94 -14.62
CA TYR A 112 -5.11 17.88 -13.15
C TYR A 112 -6.26 16.99 -12.64
N ARG A 113 -6.64 15.99 -13.43
CA ARG A 113 -7.64 15.00 -13.03
C ARG A 113 -7.01 13.90 -12.19
N PRO A 114 -7.75 13.30 -11.24
CA PRO A 114 -7.27 12.15 -10.50
C PRO A 114 -6.86 11.01 -11.44
N LEU A 115 -5.68 10.46 -11.24
CA LEU A 115 -5.21 9.21 -11.81
C LEU A 115 -5.56 8.02 -10.88
N LYS A 116 -5.22 6.81 -11.29
CA LYS A 116 -5.62 5.61 -10.52
C LYS A 116 -5.05 5.57 -9.10
N THR A 117 -3.84 6.03 -8.89
CA THR A 117 -3.19 6.10 -7.58
C THR A 117 -3.93 7.03 -6.59
N TYR A 118 -4.58 8.08 -7.06
CA TYR A 118 -5.45 8.91 -6.21
C TYR A 118 -6.50 8.06 -5.47
N TYR A 119 -7.13 7.14 -6.19
CA TYR A 119 -8.18 6.29 -5.61
C TYR A 119 -7.63 5.25 -4.62
N SER A 120 -6.35 4.87 -4.73
CA SER A 120 -5.68 4.05 -3.72
C SER A 120 -5.56 4.80 -2.39
N PHE A 121 -5.18 6.08 -2.43
CA PHE A 121 -5.17 6.94 -1.24
C PHE A 121 -6.58 7.19 -0.70
N GLU A 122 -7.56 7.43 -1.57
CA GLU A 122 -8.96 7.60 -1.16
C GLU A 122 -9.50 6.36 -0.45
N ALA A 123 -9.23 5.16 -0.99
CA ALA A 123 -9.63 3.90 -0.38
C ALA A 123 -8.96 3.68 0.98
N TYR A 124 -7.66 3.95 1.05
CA TYR A 124 -6.91 3.84 2.29
C TYR A 124 -7.45 4.81 3.37
N ASN A 125 -7.71 6.06 3.00
CA ASN A 125 -8.32 7.05 3.91
C ASN A 125 -9.69 6.58 4.43
N LYS A 126 -10.53 6.01 3.56
CA LYS A 126 -11.82 5.44 3.97
C LYS A 126 -11.65 4.29 4.98
N LEU A 127 -10.61 3.46 4.83
CA LEU A 127 -10.31 2.42 5.82
C LEU A 127 -9.92 3.03 7.17
N VAL A 128 -9.09 4.08 7.17
CA VAL A 128 -8.65 4.78 8.40
C VAL A 128 -9.84 5.33 9.18
N GLU A 129 -10.91 5.77 8.52
CA GLU A 129 -12.13 6.25 9.16
C GLU A 129 -12.85 5.20 10.02
N TYR A 130 -12.58 3.91 9.81
CA TYR A 130 -13.08 2.83 10.66
C TYR A 130 -12.38 2.78 12.03
N GLY A 131 -11.15 3.26 12.13
CA GLY A 131 -10.47 3.59 13.38
C GLY A 131 -9.73 2.45 14.05
N THR A 132 -10.20 1.19 14.00
CA THR A 132 -9.52 0.06 14.63
C THR A 132 -9.07 -0.94 13.58
N GLN A 133 -7.75 -1.10 13.43
CA GLN A 133 -7.19 -2.12 12.56
C GLN A 133 -7.53 -3.53 13.06
N LEU A 134 -7.83 -4.41 12.14
CA LEU A 134 -8.04 -5.83 12.39
C LEU A 134 -6.83 -6.63 11.91
N GLU A 135 -6.51 -7.70 12.62
CA GLU A 135 -5.60 -8.71 12.10
C GLU A 135 -6.17 -9.26 10.79
N THR A 136 -5.37 -9.18 9.74
CA THR A 136 -5.78 -9.60 8.39
C THR A 136 -4.65 -10.41 7.78
N ILE A 137 -4.95 -11.63 7.36
CA ILE A 137 -3.96 -12.58 6.85
C ILE A 137 -4.31 -12.90 5.40
N SER A 138 -3.32 -12.85 4.51
CA SER A 138 -3.37 -13.38 3.16
C SER A 138 -2.45 -14.59 3.06
N ASP A 139 -2.89 -15.66 2.41
CA ASP A 139 -2.09 -16.84 2.07
C ASP A 139 -1.45 -16.75 0.67
N ASP A 140 -1.68 -15.65 -0.05
CA ASP A 140 -1.08 -15.33 -1.35
C ASP A 140 -0.23 -14.04 -1.21
N ASN A 141 1.06 -14.14 -1.51
CA ASN A 141 2.00 -13.02 -1.40
C ASN A 141 1.75 -11.88 -2.39
N ASP A 142 0.98 -12.13 -3.45
CA ASP A 142 0.59 -11.13 -4.44
C ASP A 142 -0.72 -10.41 -4.06
N ILE A 143 -1.42 -10.89 -3.01
CA ILE A 143 -2.66 -10.32 -2.49
C ILE A 143 -2.37 -9.66 -1.13
N TYR A 144 -2.39 -8.35 -1.13
CA TYR A 144 -2.19 -7.53 0.06
C TYR A 144 -3.55 -7.19 0.67
N ALA A 145 -3.69 -7.40 1.96
CA ALA A 145 -4.96 -7.22 2.65
C ALA A 145 -4.81 -6.40 3.94
N LEU A 146 -5.76 -5.51 4.20
CA LEU A 146 -5.84 -4.72 5.43
C LEU A 146 -7.29 -4.53 5.83
N GLY A 147 -7.63 -4.96 7.03
CA GLY A 147 -8.98 -4.85 7.58
C GLY A 147 -9.09 -3.81 8.69
N ALA A 148 -10.25 -3.20 8.82
CA ALA A 148 -10.56 -2.33 9.95
C ALA A 148 -12.02 -2.46 10.40
N ARG A 149 -12.27 -2.09 11.67
CA ARG A 149 -13.60 -2.10 12.30
C ARG A 149 -13.90 -0.74 12.91
N SER A 150 -15.10 -0.26 12.67
CA SER A 150 -15.61 0.98 13.28
C SER A 150 -16.22 0.72 14.64
N ALA A 151 -16.41 1.79 15.43
CA ALA A 151 -17.02 1.73 16.75
C ALA A 151 -18.44 1.13 16.77
N ASN A 152 -19.18 1.21 15.64
CA ASN A 152 -20.51 0.60 15.50
C ASN A 152 -20.48 -0.87 15.05
N GLY A 153 -19.29 -1.47 14.95
CA GLY A 153 -19.07 -2.86 14.55
C GLY A 153 -19.05 -3.12 13.05
N SER A 154 -19.20 -2.11 12.20
CA SER A 154 -19.03 -2.28 10.74
C SER A 154 -17.57 -2.54 10.42
N THR A 155 -17.30 -3.41 9.43
CA THR A 155 -15.97 -3.77 8.97
C THR A 155 -15.74 -3.33 7.54
N CYS A 156 -14.50 -3.02 7.20
CA CYS A 156 -14.03 -2.75 5.85
C CYS A 156 -12.72 -3.50 5.63
N THR A 157 -12.51 -4.00 4.43
CA THR A 157 -11.24 -4.63 4.04
C THR A 157 -10.79 -4.04 2.71
N LEU A 158 -9.54 -3.62 2.63
CA LEU A 158 -8.86 -3.29 1.39
C LEU A 158 -8.11 -4.53 0.91
N LEU A 159 -8.18 -4.76 -0.40
CA LEU A 159 -7.41 -5.77 -1.09
C LEU A 159 -6.66 -5.11 -2.24
N SER A 160 -5.38 -5.43 -2.40
CA SER A 160 -4.61 -5.07 -3.58
C SER A 160 -3.98 -6.32 -4.17
N TYR A 161 -4.22 -6.55 -5.46
CA TYR A 161 -3.52 -7.56 -6.23
C TYR A 161 -2.41 -6.87 -7.01
N PHE A 162 -1.16 -7.17 -6.66
CA PHE A 162 0.00 -6.63 -7.35
C PHE A 162 1.00 -7.72 -7.69
N ILE A 163 1.43 -7.72 -8.94
CA ILE A 163 2.50 -8.57 -9.47
C ILE A 163 3.49 -7.68 -10.24
N GLU A 164 4.79 -7.90 -10.00
CA GLU A 164 5.83 -7.11 -10.66
C GLU A 164 5.99 -7.49 -12.13
N GLU A 165 5.99 -8.78 -12.46
CA GLU A 165 6.17 -9.25 -13.83
C GLU A 165 4.83 -9.35 -14.55
N ASP A 166 4.62 -8.54 -15.59
CA ASP A 166 3.34 -8.43 -16.32
C ASP A 166 2.87 -9.77 -16.91
N GLU A 167 3.80 -10.59 -17.39
CA GLU A 167 3.51 -11.91 -17.96
C GLU A 167 3.04 -12.93 -16.92
N ALA A 168 3.32 -12.67 -15.65
CA ALA A 168 2.87 -13.52 -14.53
C ALA A 168 1.46 -13.15 -14.05
N ALA A 169 0.92 -11.99 -14.44
CA ALA A 169 -0.41 -11.56 -14.04
C ALA A 169 -1.49 -12.49 -14.62
N LYS A 170 -2.32 -13.06 -13.73
CA LYS A 170 -3.42 -13.96 -14.09
C LYS A 170 -4.65 -13.62 -13.25
N PRO A 171 -5.86 -13.86 -13.78
CA PRO A 171 -7.06 -13.77 -12.93
C PRO A 171 -6.92 -14.60 -11.66
N ARG A 172 -7.40 -14.08 -10.55
CA ARG A 172 -7.40 -14.74 -9.23
C ARG A 172 -8.83 -14.87 -8.74
N THR A 173 -9.12 -16.00 -8.15
CA THR A 173 -10.31 -16.18 -7.33
C THR A 173 -9.91 -15.99 -5.87
N ILE A 174 -10.50 -15.00 -5.22
CA ILE A 174 -10.17 -14.64 -3.84
C ILE A 174 -11.30 -15.11 -2.94
N ARG A 175 -10.97 -15.86 -1.90
CA ARG A 175 -11.91 -16.22 -0.82
C ARG A 175 -11.61 -15.39 0.41
N ILE A 176 -12.63 -14.74 0.93
CA ILE A 176 -12.52 -13.88 2.09
C ILE A 176 -13.43 -14.39 3.18
N THR A 177 -12.88 -14.62 4.36
CA THR A 177 -13.66 -14.95 5.57
C THR A 177 -13.83 -13.67 6.38
N PHE A 178 -15.07 -13.30 6.67
CA PHE A 178 -15.41 -12.16 7.51
C PHE A 178 -15.84 -12.61 8.91
N ASP A 179 -15.44 -11.84 9.91
CA ASP A 179 -15.87 -12.04 11.30
C ASP A 179 -17.25 -11.40 11.58
N SER A 180 -18.06 -11.18 10.55
CA SER A 180 -19.39 -10.58 10.69
C SER A 180 -20.42 -11.32 9.84
N GLY A 181 -21.65 -11.46 10.37
CA GLY A 181 -22.74 -12.13 9.68
C GLY A 181 -23.50 -11.27 8.66
N LYS A 182 -22.99 -10.08 8.31
CA LYS A 182 -23.59 -9.22 7.27
C LYS A 182 -22.98 -9.52 5.93
N GLU A 183 -23.81 -9.54 4.90
CA GLU A 183 -23.35 -9.69 3.53
C GLU A 183 -22.46 -8.48 3.14
N PRO A 184 -21.22 -8.71 2.69
CA PRO A 184 -20.32 -7.65 2.30
C PRO A 184 -20.68 -7.10 0.91
N VAL A 185 -20.26 -5.85 0.65
CA VAL A 185 -20.32 -5.22 -0.67
C VAL A 185 -18.89 -4.98 -1.14
N ALA A 186 -18.52 -5.60 -2.25
CA ALA A 186 -17.22 -5.37 -2.88
C ALA A 186 -17.31 -4.30 -3.96
N LYS A 187 -16.32 -3.40 -4.00
CA LYS A 187 -16.18 -2.37 -5.03
C LYS A 187 -14.82 -2.49 -5.70
N LEU A 188 -14.78 -2.25 -6.99
CA LEU A 188 -13.61 -2.43 -7.83
C LEU A 188 -12.96 -1.10 -8.22
N LEU A 189 -11.63 -1.07 -8.10
CA LEU A 189 -10.77 -0.13 -8.79
C LEU A 189 -10.02 -0.90 -9.88
N ASP A 190 -10.28 -0.56 -11.15
CA ASP A 190 -9.58 -1.08 -12.31
C ASP A 190 -9.46 -0.01 -13.40
N ASN A 191 -9.08 -0.39 -14.62
CA ASN A 191 -8.96 0.57 -15.72
C ASN A 191 -10.28 1.28 -16.06
N SER A 192 -11.42 0.62 -15.83
CA SER A 192 -12.78 1.10 -16.20
C SER A 192 -13.56 1.66 -15.02
N SER A 193 -13.24 1.28 -13.80
CA SER A 193 -13.98 1.62 -12.58
C SER A 193 -13.09 2.33 -11.54
N ASN A 194 -13.65 3.32 -10.88
CA ASN A 194 -13.08 4.01 -9.72
C ASN A 194 -14.01 3.79 -8.51
N PHE A 195 -14.14 2.51 -8.08
CA PHE A 195 -15.07 2.07 -7.03
C PHE A 195 -16.56 2.34 -7.32
N THR A 196 -16.91 2.61 -8.57
CA THR A 196 -18.30 2.78 -9.00
C THR A 196 -18.99 1.46 -9.31
N GLN A 197 -18.22 0.44 -9.68
CA GLN A 197 -18.71 -0.91 -9.95
C GLN A 197 -18.76 -1.72 -8.67
N VAL A 198 -19.90 -2.37 -8.43
CA VAL A 198 -20.07 -3.40 -7.40
C VAL A 198 -19.75 -4.74 -8.03
N LEU A 199 -18.83 -5.49 -7.42
CA LEU A 199 -18.54 -6.86 -7.83
C LEU A 199 -19.55 -7.83 -7.22
N PRO A 200 -20.02 -8.81 -8.00
CA PRO A 200 -20.79 -9.90 -7.46
C PRO A 200 -19.91 -10.74 -6.53
N LEU A 201 -20.47 -11.12 -5.38
CA LEU A 201 -19.84 -12.03 -4.43
C LEU A 201 -20.64 -13.31 -4.38
N THR A 202 -19.97 -14.45 -4.41
CA THR A 202 -20.58 -15.77 -4.18
C THR A 202 -20.48 -16.10 -2.70
N ASN A 203 -21.62 -16.24 -2.04
CA ASN A 203 -21.66 -16.70 -0.64
C ASN A 203 -21.39 -18.20 -0.58
N CYS A 204 -20.29 -18.60 0.03
CA CYS A 204 -19.86 -19.99 0.20
C CYS A 204 -20.26 -20.60 1.56
N GLY A 205 -21.05 -19.87 2.37
CA GLY A 205 -21.40 -20.26 3.73
C GLY A 205 -20.35 -19.89 4.77
N SER A 206 -20.70 -19.97 6.06
CA SER A 206 -19.77 -19.71 7.19
C SER A 206 -19.04 -18.36 7.11
N ASN A 207 -19.71 -17.32 6.62
CA ASN A 207 -19.13 -15.97 6.38
C ASN A 207 -17.97 -15.95 5.36
N ILE A 208 -17.91 -16.94 4.48
CA ILE A 208 -16.93 -17.00 3.39
C ILE A 208 -17.59 -16.50 2.11
N TYR A 209 -16.92 -15.56 1.46
CA TYR A 209 -17.35 -14.98 0.19
C TYR A 209 -16.23 -15.12 -0.84
N GLU A 210 -16.62 -15.43 -2.07
CA GLU A 210 -15.70 -15.58 -3.21
C GLU A 210 -15.95 -14.48 -4.24
N LEU A 211 -14.87 -13.93 -4.76
CA LEU A 211 -14.83 -12.99 -5.88
C LEU A 211 -13.78 -13.43 -6.90
N THR A 212 -14.03 -13.17 -8.20
CA THR A 212 -13.13 -13.51 -9.30
C THR A 212 -12.91 -12.30 -10.17
#